data_6cdbc1b9ca9b1258a81d70e488512163
#
_entry.id   6cdbc1b9ca9b1258a81d70e488512163
#
_cell.length_a   1.000
_cell.length_b   1.000
_cell.length_c   1.000
_cell.angle_alpha   90.00
_cell.angle_beta   90.00
_cell.angle_gamma   90.00
#
_symmetry.space_group_name_H-M   'P 1'
#
loop_
_entity.id
_entity.type
_entity.pdbx_description
1 polymer ?
#
loop_
_entity_poly.entity_id
_entity_poly.type
_entity_poly.pdbx_seq_one_letter_code
_entity_poly.pdbx_strand_id
1 'polypeptide(L)'
;MNLTNIITVKNLCLYYGENQALKNISLDMYKNKVVAFIGPSGCGKSTFLRTLNRMNDLIESVRITGEVIIDGEDIYAPSVDVVDLRKRIGMVFQRPNPFPMTIYDNIAYGPRIHGQSNKAVLDELVEKSLQGAALWDEVKDRLHTSALGLSGGQQQRLCIARLLAVEPEILLMDEPCSALDPISTMKIEELIMELKEKYSIVMVTHNMQQAARASDYTAFFLMGEMIECQETAMMFTRPTNQKTEDYITGRFG
;
A
#
# COMPACT_ATOMS: atom_id res chain seq x y z
N MET A 1 15.66 16.49 -11.01
CA MET A 1 14.66 15.77 -11.82
C MET A 1 13.30 16.38 -11.51
N ASN A 2 12.49 16.69 -12.51
CA ASN A 2 11.11 17.13 -12.23
C ASN A 2 10.32 15.95 -11.66
N LEU A 3 9.82 16.09 -10.44
CA LEU A 3 8.92 15.11 -9.82
C LEU A 3 7.56 15.19 -10.53
N THR A 4 7.04 14.04 -10.93
CA THR A 4 5.71 13.93 -11.55
C THR A 4 4.74 13.39 -10.50
N ASN A 5 3.65 14.13 -10.22
CA ASN A 5 2.60 13.67 -9.32
C ASN A 5 1.88 12.48 -9.96
N ILE A 6 1.70 11.41 -9.19
CA ILE A 6 0.85 10.27 -9.56
C ILE A 6 -0.49 10.33 -8.79
N ILE A 7 -0.46 10.85 -7.56
CA ILE A 7 -1.64 11.07 -6.74
C ILE A 7 -1.61 12.50 -6.22
N THR A 8 -2.71 13.23 -6.38
CA THR A 8 -2.93 14.55 -5.77
C THR A 8 -4.22 14.49 -4.97
N VAL A 9 -4.13 14.75 -3.67
CA VAL A 9 -5.27 14.84 -2.76
C VAL A 9 -5.49 16.27 -2.36
N LYS A 10 -6.74 16.77 -2.43
CA LYS A 10 -7.09 18.14 -2.07
C LYS A 10 -8.27 18.19 -1.10
N ASN A 11 -8.03 18.80 0.06
CA ASN A 11 -9.04 19.10 1.08
C ASN A 11 -9.90 17.89 1.46
N LEU A 12 -9.30 16.69 1.50
CA LEU A 12 -10.02 15.46 1.75
C LEU A 12 -10.52 15.39 3.18
N CYS A 13 -11.83 15.20 3.34
CA CYS A 13 -12.47 14.84 4.61
C CYS A 13 -13.19 13.51 4.46
N LEU A 14 -13.17 12.70 5.51
CA LEU A 14 -13.92 11.43 5.57
C LEU A 14 -14.65 11.32 6.91
N TYR A 15 -15.89 10.88 6.84
CA TYR A 15 -16.77 10.68 7.98
C TYR A 15 -17.30 9.25 8.02
N TYR A 16 -17.33 8.65 9.21
CA TYR A 16 -18.08 7.45 9.53
C TYR A 16 -19.33 7.85 10.31
N GLY A 17 -20.48 7.96 9.62
CA GLY A 17 -21.66 8.61 10.17
C GLY A 17 -21.37 10.08 10.54
N GLU A 18 -21.49 10.42 11.82
CA GLU A 18 -21.18 11.76 12.33
C GLU A 18 -19.70 11.95 12.74
N ASN A 19 -18.96 10.86 12.88
CA ASN A 19 -17.57 10.94 13.33
C ASN A 19 -16.62 11.27 12.19
N GLN A 20 -15.96 12.43 12.26
CA GLN A 20 -14.97 12.85 11.28
C GLN A 20 -13.63 12.15 11.54
N ALA A 21 -13.28 11.19 10.68
CA ALA A 21 -12.04 10.42 10.78
C ALA A 21 -10.86 11.06 10.06
N LEU A 22 -11.10 11.80 8.96
CA LEU A 22 -10.06 12.54 8.22
C LEU A 22 -10.49 14.00 8.07
N LYS A 23 -9.54 14.92 8.27
CA LYS A 23 -9.80 16.36 8.37
C LYS A 23 -8.91 17.13 7.42
N ASN A 24 -9.48 17.60 6.30
CA ASN A 24 -8.86 18.54 5.36
C ASN A 24 -7.44 18.13 4.92
N ILE A 25 -7.25 16.87 4.51
CA ILE A 25 -5.94 16.35 4.07
C ILE A 25 -5.68 16.81 2.65
N SER A 26 -4.50 17.41 2.43
CA SER A 26 -3.99 17.75 1.09
C SER A 26 -2.56 17.25 0.97
N LEU A 27 -2.28 16.44 -0.07
CA LEU A 27 -1.00 15.75 -0.23
C LEU A 27 -0.75 15.39 -1.69
N ASP A 28 0.46 15.67 -2.17
CA ASP A 28 0.97 15.18 -3.44
C ASP A 28 1.90 13.99 -3.23
N MET A 29 1.74 12.94 -4.03
CA MET A 29 2.61 11.76 -4.04
C MET A 29 3.19 11.58 -5.44
N TYR A 30 4.47 11.23 -5.50
CA TYR A 30 5.24 11.26 -6.74
C TYR A 30 5.40 9.87 -7.34
N LYS A 31 5.45 9.82 -8.68
CA LYS A 31 5.66 8.59 -9.44
C LYS A 31 6.98 7.92 -9.07
N ASN A 32 6.95 6.59 -8.92
CA ASN A 32 8.11 5.77 -8.57
C ASN A 32 8.80 6.22 -7.27
N LYS A 33 8.01 6.62 -6.29
CA LYS A 33 8.45 6.96 -4.94
C LYS A 33 7.68 6.15 -3.91
N VAL A 34 8.32 5.93 -2.77
CA VAL A 34 7.70 5.34 -1.58
C VAL A 34 7.30 6.46 -0.64
N VAL A 35 6.01 6.56 -0.33
CA VAL A 35 5.48 7.47 0.69
C VAL A 35 5.04 6.66 1.90
N ALA A 36 5.62 6.92 3.07
CA ALA A 36 5.23 6.28 4.32
C ALA A 36 4.31 7.17 5.16
N PHE A 37 3.21 6.62 5.67
CA PHE A 37 2.36 7.27 6.65
C PHE A 37 2.69 6.76 8.04
N ILE A 38 3.11 7.66 8.93
CA ILE A 38 3.42 7.37 10.33
C ILE A 38 2.46 8.12 11.27
N GLY A 39 2.38 7.69 12.52
CA GLY A 39 1.55 8.30 13.55
C GLY A 39 0.95 7.25 14.49
N PRO A 40 0.34 7.67 15.60
CA PRO A 40 -0.25 6.78 16.60
C PRO A 40 -1.39 5.93 16.01
N SER A 41 -1.70 4.82 16.69
CA SER A 41 -2.83 3.96 16.31
C SER A 41 -4.14 4.76 16.34
N GLY A 42 -5.02 4.51 15.36
CA GLY A 42 -6.31 5.19 15.26
C GLY A 42 -6.28 6.62 14.74
N CYS A 43 -5.13 7.19 14.35
CA CYS A 43 -5.04 8.56 13.84
C CYS A 43 -5.52 8.76 12.39
N GLY A 44 -6.00 7.71 11.69
CA GLY A 44 -6.59 7.83 10.36
C GLY A 44 -5.73 7.32 9.18
N LYS A 45 -4.50 6.83 9.38
CA LYS A 45 -3.58 6.39 8.31
C LYS A 45 -4.18 5.34 7.37
N SER A 46 -4.66 4.23 7.92
CA SER A 46 -5.27 3.15 7.12
C SER A 46 -6.59 3.58 6.49
N THR A 47 -7.35 4.47 7.15
CA THR A 47 -8.54 5.09 6.56
C THR A 47 -8.16 5.92 5.34
N PHE A 48 -7.11 6.75 5.43
CA PHE A 48 -6.62 7.55 4.32
C PHE A 48 -6.06 6.66 3.20
N LEU A 49 -5.25 5.64 3.54
CA LEU A 49 -4.74 4.69 2.55
C LEU A 49 -5.87 4.03 1.74
N ARG A 50 -6.93 3.55 2.41
CA ARG A 50 -8.10 2.90 1.79
C ARG A 50 -8.98 3.86 0.99
N THR A 51 -8.85 5.15 1.20
CA THR A 51 -9.52 6.16 0.40
C THR A 51 -8.94 6.23 -1.02
N LEU A 52 -7.62 5.98 -1.17
CA LEU A 52 -6.92 6.05 -2.45
C LEU A 52 -7.35 5.00 -3.48
N ASN A 53 -8.01 3.90 -3.05
CA ASN A 53 -8.55 2.88 -3.94
C ASN A 53 -10.05 2.62 -3.71
N ARG A 54 -10.73 3.54 -3.04
CA ARG A 54 -12.17 3.48 -2.78
C ARG A 54 -12.62 2.24 -1.96
N MET A 55 -11.71 1.65 -1.16
CA MET A 55 -12.08 0.53 -0.27
C MET A 55 -13.03 0.96 0.85
N ASN A 56 -13.04 2.25 1.22
CA ASN A 56 -13.98 2.77 2.20
C ASN A 56 -15.43 2.79 1.69
N ASP A 57 -15.68 2.75 0.39
CA ASP A 57 -17.03 2.64 -0.20
C ASP A 57 -17.79 1.37 0.23
N LEU A 58 -17.08 0.38 0.75
CA LEU A 58 -17.68 -0.85 1.30
C LEU A 58 -18.35 -0.65 2.67
N ILE A 59 -18.22 0.54 3.26
CA ILE A 59 -18.77 0.90 4.57
C ILE A 59 -19.95 1.84 4.33
N GLU A 60 -21.18 1.39 4.62
CA GLU A 60 -22.43 2.10 4.30
C GLU A 60 -22.52 3.53 4.86
N SER A 61 -21.92 3.79 6.02
CA SER A 61 -21.98 5.10 6.68
C SER A 61 -20.87 6.07 6.27
N VAL A 62 -20.05 5.72 5.26
CA VAL A 62 -18.94 6.56 4.83
C VAL A 62 -19.43 7.72 3.96
N ARG A 63 -18.98 8.91 4.29
CA ARG A 63 -19.10 10.11 3.46
C ARG A 63 -17.72 10.73 3.26
N ILE A 64 -17.37 10.97 2.01
CA ILE A 64 -16.09 11.56 1.60
C ILE A 64 -16.35 12.87 0.87
N THR A 65 -15.54 13.89 1.13
CA THR A 65 -15.55 15.18 0.43
C THR A 65 -14.10 15.59 0.12
N GLY A 66 -13.92 16.50 -0.82
CA GLY A 66 -12.61 16.85 -1.36
C GLY A 66 -12.33 16.06 -2.65
N GLU A 67 -11.10 16.10 -3.15
CA GLU A 67 -10.70 15.49 -4.42
C GLU A 67 -9.54 14.50 -4.20
N VAL A 68 -9.58 13.38 -4.91
CA VAL A 68 -8.45 12.44 -5.03
C VAL A 68 -8.20 12.22 -6.51
N ILE A 69 -7.18 12.87 -7.04
CA ILE A 69 -6.83 12.84 -8.45
C ILE A 69 -5.68 11.85 -8.64
N ILE A 70 -5.86 10.86 -9.51
CA ILE A 70 -4.86 9.87 -9.86
C ILE A 70 -4.71 9.87 -11.38
N ASP A 71 -3.48 10.13 -11.83
CA ASP A 71 -3.16 10.28 -13.26
C ASP A 71 -4.09 11.28 -13.98
N GLY A 72 -4.43 12.38 -13.28
CA GLY A 72 -5.28 13.47 -13.81
C GLY A 72 -6.78 13.24 -13.72
N GLU A 73 -7.26 12.09 -13.22
CA GLU A 73 -8.68 11.76 -13.07
C GLU A 73 -9.09 11.73 -11.60
N ASP A 74 -10.20 12.39 -11.24
CA ASP A 74 -10.78 12.27 -9.91
C ASP A 74 -11.42 10.88 -9.74
N ILE A 75 -10.85 10.07 -8.85
CA ILE A 75 -11.31 8.70 -8.63
C ILE A 75 -12.73 8.58 -8.04
N TYR A 76 -13.30 9.68 -7.55
CA TYR A 76 -14.68 9.75 -7.05
C TYR A 76 -15.67 10.29 -8.09
N ALA A 77 -15.22 10.60 -9.30
CA ALA A 77 -16.11 10.97 -10.39
C ALA A 77 -17.11 9.83 -10.73
N PRO A 78 -18.37 10.14 -11.04
CA PRO A 78 -19.40 9.12 -11.35
C PRO A 78 -19.05 8.20 -12.53
N SER A 79 -18.17 8.66 -13.42
CA SER A 79 -17.69 7.91 -14.60
C SER A 79 -16.68 6.81 -14.29
N VAL A 80 -16.07 6.81 -13.08
CA VAL A 80 -14.97 5.91 -12.75
C VAL A 80 -15.48 4.51 -12.46
N ASP A 81 -14.99 3.52 -13.23
CA ASP A 81 -15.17 2.10 -12.92
C ASP A 81 -14.27 1.71 -11.74
N VAL A 82 -14.91 1.36 -10.61
CA VAL A 82 -14.21 1.01 -9.37
C VAL A 82 -13.45 -0.32 -9.51
N VAL A 83 -13.88 -1.23 -10.38
CA VAL A 83 -13.18 -2.50 -10.60
C VAL A 83 -11.87 -2.25 -11.33
N ASP A 84 -11.91 -1.43 -12.38
CA ASP A 84 -10.71 -1.03 -13.12
C ASP A 84 -9.76 -0.18 -12.25
N LEU A 85 -10.29 0.76 -11.47
CA LEU A 85 -9.51 1.53 -10.49
C LEU A 85 -8.75 0.61 -9.54
N ARG A 86 -9.39 -0.41 -8.95
CA ARG A 86 -8.77 -1.34 -8.00
C ARG A 86 -7.78 -2.31 -8.64
N LYS A 87 -7.85 -2.51 -9.96
CA LYS A 87 -6.82 -3.20 -10.72
C LYS A 87 -5.55 -2.36 -10.83
N ARG A 88 -5.71 -1.05 -11.14
CA ARG A 88 -4.60 -0.09 -11.24
C ARG A 88 -3.98 0.23 -9.89
N ILE A 89 -4.77 0.23 -8.81
CA ILE A 89 -4.36 0.61 -7.45
C ILE A 89 -4.61 -0.56 -6.51
N GLY A 90 -3.64 -1.44 -6.46
CA GLY A 90 -3.75 -2.64 -5.66
C GLY A 90 -3.38 -2.44 -4.21
N MET A 91 -3.85 -3.34 -3.33
CA MET A 91 -3.65 -3.22 -1.89
C MET A 91 -3.17 -4.52 -1.26
N VAL A 92 -2.15 -4.40 -0.41
CA VAL A 92 -1.67 -5.44 0.50
C VAL A 92 -2.12 -5.08 1.91
N PHE A 93 -2.75 -6.03 2.60
CA PHE A 93 -3.31 -5.84 3.93
C PHE A 93 -2.32 -6.19 5.03
N GLN A 94 -2.56 -5.68 6.22
CA GLN A 94 -1.78 -5.90 7.43
C GLN A 94 -1.60 -7.39 7.77
N ARG A 95 -2.67 -8.17 7.66
CA ARG A 95 -2.61 -9.63 7.81
C ARG A 95 -2.58 -10.27 6.43
N PRO A 96 -1.62 -11.18 6.17
CA PRO A 96 -1.63 -11.96 4.95
C PRO A 96 -3.00 -12.62 4.73
N ASN A 97 -3.52 -12.54 3.53
CA ASN A 97 -4.82 -13.09 3.18
C ASN A 97 -4.77 -13.93 1.89
N PRO A 98 -3.92 -14.97 1.84
CA PRO A 98 -3.93 -15.87 0.70
C PRO A 98 -5.31 -16.53 0.57
N PHE A 99 -5.77 -16.73 -0.67
CA PHE A 99 -6.97 -17.51 -0.90
C PHE A 99 -6.74 -18.98 -0.51
N PRO A 100 -7.76 -19.73 -0.08
CA PRO A 100 -7.66 -21.16 0.25
C PRO A 100 -7.52 -22.02 -1.03
N MET A 101 -6.50 -21.69 -1.82
CA MET A 101 -6.16 -22.26 -3.12
C MET A 101 -4.68 -22.63 -3.14
N THR A 102 -4.20 -23.17 -4.28
CA THR A 102 -2.77 -23.40 -4.49
C THR A 102 -1.99 -22.08 -4.59
N ILE A 103 -0.67 -22.15 -4.45
CA ILE A 103 0.22 -21.00 -4.67
C ILE A 103 0.02 -20.45 -6.09
N TYR A 104 0.02 -21.35 -7.09
CA TYR A 104 -0.24 -21.01 -8.48
C TYR A 104 -1.57 -20.29 -8.68
N ASP A 105 -2.66 -20.88 -8.16
CA ASP A 105 -4.00 -20.33 -8.36
C ASP A 105 -4.22 -19.00 -7.65
N ASN A 106 -3.54 -18.74 -6.53
CA ASN A 106 -3.55 -17.43 -5.88
C ASN A 106 -3.08 -16.32 -6.82
N ILE A 107 -2.05 -16.57 -7.61
CA ILE A 107 -1.47 -15.59 -8.53
C ILE A 107 -2.26 -15.53 -9.83
N ALA A 108 -2.60 -16.70 -10.40
CA ALA A 108 -3.34 -16.79 -11.65
C ALA A 108 -4.80 -16.29 -11.53
N TYR A 109 -5.33 -16.12 -10.31
CA TYR A 109 -6.73 -15.75 -10.07
C TYR A 109 -7.09 -14.39 -10.70
N GLY A 110 -6.30 -13.35 -10.41
CA GLY A 110 -6.54 -12.01 -10.96
C GLY A 110 -6.50 -11.99 -12.49
N PRO A 111 -5.42 -12.43 -13.16
CA PRO A 111 -5.35 -12.55 -14.60
C PRO A 111 -6.52 -13.31 -15.22
N ARG A 112 -6.95 -14.44 -14.62
CA ARG A 112 -8.10 -15.22 -15.11
C ARG A 112 -9.42 -14.44 -15.06
N ILE A 113 -9.69 -13.71 -13.98
CA ILE A 113 -10.90 -12.87 -13.88
C ILE A 113 -10.89 -11.77 -14.95
N HIS A 114 -9.71 -11.25 -15.29
CA HIS A 114 -9.53 -10.26 -16.34
C HIS A 114 -9.42 -10.87 -17.75
N GLY A 115 -9.84 -12.13 -17.93
CA GLY A 115 -10.02 -12.79 -19.24
C GLY A 115 -8.79 -13.54 -19.77
N GLN A 116 -7.68 -13.64 -19.01
CA GLN A 116 -6.52 -14.41 -19.44
C GLN A 116 -6.78 -15.91 -19.20
N SER A 117 -6.93 -16.68 -20.29
CA SER A 117 -7.17 -18.12 -20.25
C SER A 117 -6.02 -18.96 -20.83
N ASN A 118 -5.06 -18.34 -21.52
CA ASN A 118 -3.93 -19.05 -22.10
C ASN A 118 -2.99 -19.55 -20.98
N LYS A 119 -2.83 -20.89 -20.91
CA LYS A 119 -2.02 -21.52 -19.87
C LYS A 119 -0.56 -21.08 -19.89
N ALA A 120 0.06 -21.00 -21.08
CA ALA A 120 1.47 -20.62 -21.21
C ALA A 120 1.70 -19.17 -20.72
N VAL A 121 0.78 -18.26 -21.02
CA VAL A 121 0.84 -16.87 -20.52
C VAL A 121 0.66 -16.81 -19.01
N LEU A 122 -0.25 -17.63 -18.46
CA LEU A 122 -0.45 -17.71 -17.01
C LEU A 122 0.78 -18.27 -16.30
N ASP A 123 1.42 -19.31 -16.87
CA ASP A 123 2.64 -19.90 -16.31
C ASP A 123 3.77 -18.86 -16.23
N GLU A 124 3.97 -18.06 -17.29
CA GLU A 124 4.95 -16.98 -17.35
C GLU A 124 4.61 -15.86 -16.35
N LEU A 125 3.35 -15.44 -16.25
CA LEU A 125 2.89 -14.42 -15.30
C LEU A 125 3.09 -14.88 -13.85
N VAL A 126 2.81 -16.15 -13.55
CA VAL A 126 3.00 -16.71 -12.21
C VAL A 126 4.48 -16.70 -11.82
N GLU A 127 5.35 -17.18 -12.71
CA GLU A 127 6.79 -17.17 -12.47
C GLU A 127 7.32 -15.75 -12.26
N LYS A 128 7.04 -14.83 -13.19
CA LYS A 128 7.44 -13.41 -13.12
C LYS A 128 6.96 -12.72 -11.85
N SER A 129 5.71 -12.98 -11.44
CA SER A 129 5.14 -12.39 -10.24
C SER A 129 5.77 -12.92 -8.96
N LEU A 130 6.08 -14.22 -8.91
CA LEU A 130 6.81 -14.83 -7.80
C LEU A 130 8.25 -14.36 -7.71
N GLN A 131 8.93 -14.19 -8.85
CA GLN A 131 10.26 -13.59 -8.92
C GLN A 131 10.22 -12.14 -8.44
N GLY A 132 9.26 -11.35 -8.94
CA GLY A 132 9.04 -9.95 -8.55
C GLY A 132 8.68 -9.76 -7.07
N ALA A 133 8.24 -10.81 -6.38
CA ALA A 133 7.98 -10.82 -4.94
C ALA A 133 9.07 -11.54 -4.12
N ALA A 134 10.23 -11.85 -4.73
CA ALA A 134 11.33 -12.58 -4.12
C ALA A 134 10.90 -13.91 -3.44
N LEU A 135 9.94 -14.62 -4.04
CA LEU A 135 9.36 -15.86 -3.49
C LEU A 135 9.59 -17.10 -4.37
N TRP A 136 9.96 -16.92 -5.65
CA TRP A 136 10.08 -17.99 -6.63
C TRP A 136 10.94 -19.15 -6.16
N ASP A 137 12.17 -18.89 -5.72
CA ASP A 137 13.12 -19.93 -5.33
C ASP A 137 12.67 -20.76 -4.12
N GLU A 138 11.79 -20.20 -3.28
CA GLU A 138 11.25 -20.88 -2.11
C GLU A 138 10.05 -21.79 -2.43
N VAL A 139 9.37 -21.57 -3.60
CA VAL A 139 8.07 -22.24 -3.88
C VAL A 139 7.96 -22.90 -5.25
N LYS A 140 8.93 -22.71 -6.17
CA LYS A 140 8.87 -23.19 -7.57
C LYS A 140 8.60 -24.69 -7.71
N ASP A 141 9.09 -25.51 -6.75
CA ASP A 141 8.91 -26.97 -6.77
C ASP A 141 7.58 -27.42 -6.13
N ARG A 142 6.75 -26.49 -5.62
CA ARG A 142 5.49 -26.79 -4.92
C ARG A 142 4.36 -25.83 -5.25
N LEU A 143 4.32 -25.30 -6.48
CA LEU A 143 3.31 -24.31 -6.91
C LEU A 143 1.86 -24.80 -6.75
N HIS A 144 1.63 -26.10 -6.84
CA HIS A 144 0.29 -26.72 -6.73
C HIS A 144 -0.06 -27.16 -5.31
N THR A 145 0.74 -26.83 -4.30
CA THR A 145 0.38 -27.05 -2.88
C THR A 145 -0.45 -25.88 -2.34
N SER A 146 -1.14 -26.11 -1.22
CA SER A 146 -1.96 -25.07 -0.58
C SER A 146 -1.11 -23.89 -0.12
N ALA A 147 -1.56 -22.68 -0.46
CA ALA A 147 -0.94 -21.43 -0.03
C ALA A 147 -1.04 -21.22 1.49
N LEU A 148 -2.02 -21.83 2.16
CA LEU A 148 -2.19 -21.71 3.62
C LEU A 148 -1.08 -22.41 4.41
N GLY A 149 -0.33 -23.33 3.78
CA GLY A 149 0.83 -24.00 4.40
C GLY A 149 2.13 -23.18 4.37
N LEU A 150 2.12 -21.99 3.80
CA LEU A 150 3.28 -21.09 3.77
C LEU A 150 3.49 -20.40 5.13
N SER A 151 4.72 -20.00 5.45
CA SER A 151 5.00 -19.14 6.60
C SER A 151 4.36 -17.75 6.43
N GLY A 152 4.19 -17.00 7.53
CA GLY A 152 3.59 -15.66 7.47
C GLY A 152 4.29 -14.72 6.47
N GLY A 153 5.64 -14.69 6.47
CA GLY A 153 6.40 -13.89 5.51
C GLY A 153 6.27 -14.38 4.07
N GLN A 154 6.17 -15.70 3.84
CA GLN A 154 5.90 -16.25 2.52
C GLN A 154 4.47 -15.92 2.05
N GLN A 155 3.49 -16.00 2.95
CA GLN A 155 2.10 -15.61 2.63
C GLN A 155 2.00 -14.13 2.27
N GLN A 156 2.72 -13.26 2.97
CA GLN A 156 2.73 -11.83 2.66
C GLN A 156 3.35 -11.57 1.29
N ARG A 157 4.49 -12.19 0.98
CA ARG A 157 5.11 -12.09 -0.35
C ARG A 157 4.24 -12.72 -1.45
N LEU A 158 3.48 -13.77 -1.14
CA LEU A 158 2.49 -14.32 -2.07
C LEU A 158 1.35 -13.31 -2.35
N CYS A 159 0.86 -12.59 -1.33
CA CYS A 159 -0.13 -11.53 -1.52
C CYS A 159 0.42 -10.38 -2.38
N ILE A 160 1.72 -10.05 -2.24
CA ILE A 160 2.39 -9.10 -3.13
C ILE A 160 2.49 -9.67 -4.55
N ALA A 161 2.95 -10.92 -4.73
CA ALA A 161 3.01 -11.57 -6.04
C ALA A 161 1.64 -11.59 -6.75
N ARG A 162 0.57 -11.93 -6.02
CA ARG A 162 -0.81 -11.89 -6.52
C ARG A 162 -1.20 -10.50 -7.02
N LEU A 163 -0.77 -9.46 -6.33
CA LEU A 163 -1.00 -8.08 -6.72
C LEU A 163 -0.21 -7.73 -7.99
N LEU A 164 1.06 -8.09 -8.06
CA LEU A 164 1.92 -7.82 -9.22
C LEU A 164 1.42 -8.51 -10.51
N ALA A 165 0.72 -9.64 -10.40
CA ALA A 165 0.20 -10.39 -11.53
C ALA A 165 -0.87 -9.66 -12.36
N VAL A 166 -1.50 -8.63 -11.82
CA VAL A 166 -2.45 -7.76 -12.54
C VAL A 166 -1.82 -6.47 -13.04
N GLU A 167 -0.49 -6.31 -12.89
CA GLU A 167 0.31 -5.19 -13.35
C GLU A 167 -0.25 -3.82 -12.91
N PRO A 168 -0.37 -3.56 -11.59
CA PRO A 168 -0.88 -2.30 -11.08
C PRO A 168 0.08 -1.15 -11.36
N GLU A 169 -0.38 0.10 -11.19
CA GLU A 169 0.45 1.32 -11.25
C GLU A 169 0.90 1.75 -9.85
N ILE A 170 0.02 1.53 -8.87
CA ILE A 170 0.22 1.97 -7.49
C ILE A 170 0.01 0.78 -6.54
N LEU A 171 0.92 0.63 -5.58
CA LEU A 171 0.84 -0.37 -4.52
C LEU A 171 0.52 0.32 -3.20
N LEU A 172 -0.61 -0.01 -2.60
CA LEU A 172 -0.97 0.41 -1.25
C LEU A 172 -0.62 -0.72 -0.27
N MET A 173 0.09 -0.41 0.80
CA MET A 173 0.53 -1.40 1.79
C MET A 173 0.13 -0.95 3.21
N ASP A 174 -0.84 -1.63 3.80
CA ASP A 174 -1.32 -1.35 5.15
C ASP A 174 -0.54 -2.19 6.17
N GLU A 175 0.47 -1.61 6.82
CA GLU A 175 1.36 -2.25 7.81
C GLU A 175 1.93 -3.62 7.35
N PRO A 176 2.61 -3.71 6.20
CA PRO A 176 2.93 -4.98 5.53
C PRO A 176 3.85 -5.90 6.34
N CYS A 177 4.49 -5.41 7.39
CA CYS A 177 5.45 -6.16 8.21
C CYS A 177 5.01 -6.38 9.66
N SER A 178 3.85 -5.87 10.09
CA SER A 178 3.47 -5.83 11.52
C SER A 178 3.29 -7.20 12.18
N ALA A 179 3.00 -8.24 11.39
CA ALA A 179 2.78 -9.62 11.86
C ALA A 179 3.96 -10.55 11.52
N LEU A 180 5.12 -10.01 11.12
CA LEU A 180 6.26 -10.78 10.63
C LEU A 180 7.42 -10.77 11.60
N ASP A 181 8.22 -11.83 11.54
CA ASP A 181 9.51 -11.91 12.21
C ASP A 181 10.54 -10.93 11.58
N PRO A 182 11.65 -10.62 12.29
CA PRO A 182 12.63 -9.64 11.80
C PRO A 182 13.26 -9.98 10.45
N ILE A 183 13.49 -11.27 10.16
CA ILE A 183 14.10 -11.71 8.89
C ILE A 183 13.08 -11.50 7.74
N SER A 184 11.84 -11.89 7.95
CA SER A 184 10.76 -11.66 6.98
C SER A 184 10.50 -10.17 6.77
N THR A 185 10.58 -9.35 7.82
CA THR A 185 10.46 -7.89 7.74
C THR A 185 11.54 -7.29 6.84
N MET A 186 12.80 -7.70 7.04
CA MET A 186 13.92 -7.21 6.23
C MET A 186 13.72 -7.55 4.74
N LYS A 187 13.30 -8.78 4.43
CA LYS A 187 12.98 -9.20 3.05
C LYS A 187 11.88 -8.36 2.41
N ILE A 188 10.85 -7.97 3.16
CA ILE A 188 9.78 -7.09 2.65
C ILE A 188 10.30 -5.66 2.44
N GLU A 189 11.15 -5.14 3.34
CA GLU A 189 11.75 -3.81 3.17
C GLU A 189 12.65 -3.74 1.92
N GLU A 190 13.49 -4.74 1.70
CA GLU A 190 14.31 -4.89 0.49
C GLU A 190 13.42 -4.97 -0.76
N LEU A 191 12.38 -5.79 -0.72
CA LEU A 191 11.42 -5.92 -1.82
C LEU A 191 10.72 -4.58 -2.14
N ILE A 192 10.32 -3.78 -1.14
CA ILE A 192 9.73 -2.46 -1.36
C ILE A 192 10.71 -1.54 -2.12
N MET A 193 11.98 -1.58 -1.76
CA MET A 193 13.02 -0.77 -2.41
C MET A 193 13.29 -1.21 -3.85
N GLU A 194 13.15 -2.49 -4.19
CA GLU A 194 13.22 -2.98 -5.57
C GLU A 194 11.96 -2.60 -6.37
N LEU A 195 10.79 -2.78 -5.77
CA LEU A 195 9.52 -2.49 -6.42
C LEU A 195 9.32 -1.02 -6.77
N LYS A 196 9.89 -0.08 -6.01
CA LYS A 196 9.75 1.36 -6.29
C LYS A 196 10.36 1.79 -7.63
N GLU A 197 11.30 1.02 -8.18
CA GLU A 197 11.87 1.32 -9.49
C GLU A 197 10.79 1.26 -10.61
N LYS A 198 9.75 0.49 -10.39
CA LYS A 198 8.65 0.29 -11.34
C LYS A 198 7.31 0.86 -10.88
N TYR A 199 7.04 0.80 -9.58
CA TYR A 199 5.74 1.13 -8.99
C TYR A 199 5.83 2.35 -8.06
N SER A 200 4.72 3.08 -7.97
CA SER A 200 4.55 4.07 -6.91
C SER A 200 3.97 3.36 -5.68
N ILE A 201 4.55 3.60 -4.51
CA ILE A 201 4.19 2.84 -3.30
C ILE A 201 3.73 3.79 -2.20
N VAL A 202 2.60 3.49 -1.59
CA VAL A 202 2.12 4.18 -0.39
C VAL A 202 1.99 3.15 0.72
N MET A 203 2.71 3.32 1.81
CA MET A 203 2.67 2.38 2.91
C MET A 203 2.29 3.05 4.24
N VAL A 204 1.52 2.33 5.04
CA VAL A 204 1.29 2.67 6.45
C VAL A 204 2.23 1.85 7.31
N THR A 205 2.88 2.46 8.27
CA THR A 205 3.65 1.75 9.29
C THR A 205 3.61 2.49 10.63
N HIS A 206 3.61 1.75 11.71
CA HIS A 206 3.84 2.28 13.07
C HIS A 206 5.31 2.18 13.48
N ASN A 207 6.16 1.55 12.65
CA ASN A 207 7.59 1.42 12.90
C ASN A 207 8.36 2.55 12.19
N MET A 208 8.82 3.52 12.98
CA MET A 208 9.58 4.67 12.47
C MET A 208 10.89 4.27 11.78
N GLN A 209 11.55 3.21 12.25
CA GLN A 209 12.78 2.72 11.63
C GLN A 209 12.50 2.12 10.26
N GLN A 210 11.38 1.43 10.08
CA GLN A 210 10.93 0.95 8.78
C GLN A 210 10.64 2.11 7.82
N ALA A 211 9.90 3.13 8.26
CA ALA A 211 9.66 4.32 7.45
C ALA A 211 10.98 4.97 7.02
N ALA A 212 11.92 5.12 7.96
CA ALA A 212 13.22 5.74 7.69
C ALA A 212 14.07 4.97 6.66
N ARG A 213 13.96 3.62 6.61
CA ARG A 213 14.74 2.79 5.67
C ARG A 213 14.07 2.60 4.32
N ALA A 214 12.74 2.49 4.30
CA ALA A 214 11.98 2.00 3.16
C ALA A 214 11.17 3.09 2.44
N SER A 215 11.29 4.38 2.79
CA SER A 215 10.52 5.43 2.11
C SER A 215 11.38 6.60 1.63
N ASP A 216 10.91 7.26 0.58
CA ASP A 216 11.49 8.51 0.05
C ASP A 216 10.86 9.73 0.76
N TYR A 217 9.55 9.67 1.04
CA TYR A 217 8.79 10.71 1.74
C TYR A 217 8.05 10.10 2.92
N THR A 218 7.91 10.88 3.99
CA THR A 218 7.15 10.48 5.17
C THR A 218 6.11 11.54 5.51
N ALA A 219 4.87 11.12 5.76
CA ALA A 219 3.79 11.98 6.23
C ALA A 219 3.36 11.55 7.64
N PHE A 220 3.36 12.50 8.57
CA PHE A 220 2.93 12.29 9.94
C PHE A 220 1.45 12.64 10.12
N PHE A 221 0.69 11.68 10.64
CA PHE A 221 -0.74 11.81 10.92
C PHE A 221 -1.02 11.85 12.43
N LEU A 222 -1.93 12.75 12.81
CA LEU A 222 -2.39 12.87 14.19
C LEU A 222 -3.87 13.28 14.22
N MET A 223 -4.71 12.52 14.93
CA MET A 223 -6.13 12.82 15.16
C MET A 223 -6.94 13.17 13.89
N GLY A 224 -6.67 12.46 12.80
CA GLY A 224 -7.32 12.63 11.50
C GLY A 224 -6.74 13.74 10.62
N GLU A 225 -5.70 14.42 11.05
CA GLU A 225 -5.00 15.46 10.31
C GLU A 225 -3.63 14.96 9.83
N MET A 226 -3.19 15.42 8.66
CA MET A 226 -1.80 15.31 8.24
C MET A 226 -1.06 16.56 8.77
N ILE A 227 -0.15 16.32 9.70
CA ILE A 227 0.57 17.40 10.41
C ILE A 227 1.75 17.90 9.59
N GLU A 228 2.47 16.99 8.96
CA GLU A 228 3.68 17.29 8.21
C GLU A 228 3.94 16.21 7.15
N CYS A 229 4.45 16.59 5.97
CA CYS A 229 4.95 15.68 4.95
C CYS A 229 6.20 16.28 4.34
N GLN A 230 7.30 15.51 4.32
CA GLN A 230 8.56 15.92 3.69
C GLN A 230 9.43 14.71 3.31
N GLU A 231 10.59 14.96 2.71
CA GLU A 231 11.58 13.90 2.45
C GLU A 231 11.93 13.17 3.75
N THR A 232 11.97 11.85 3.69
CA THR A 232 12.15 10.99 4.86
C THR A 232 13.39 11.34 5.68
N ALA A 233 14.52 11.60 5.02
CA ALA A 233 15.74 12.00 5.71
C ALA A 233 15.55 13.30 6.51
N MET A 234 14.81 14.25 5.98
CA MET A 234 14.51 15.51 6.67
C MET A 234 13.50 15.31 7.79
N MET A 235 12.46 14.50 7.57
CA MET A 235 11.45 14.16 8.58
C MET A 235 12.08 13.66 9.88
N PHE A 236 13.07 12.76 9.78
CA PHE A 236 13.70 12.13 10.93
C PHE A 236 14.89 12.90 11.52
N THR A 237 15.44 13.90 10.81
CA THR A 237 16.59 14.69 11.29
C THR A 237 16.24 16.12 11.68
N ARG A 238 15.29 16.73 10.96
CA ARG A 238 14.91 18.14 11.12
C ARG A 238 13.42 18.32 10.84
N PRO A 239 12.52 17.73 11.64
CA PRO A 239 11.09 17.99 11.50
C PRO A 239 10.82 19.49 11.70
N THR A 240 9.85 20.01 10.95
CA THR A 240 9.49 21.44 11.00
C THR A 240 8.37 21.71 12.00
N ASN A 241 7.59 20.68 12.36
CA ASN A 241 6.49 20.77 13.29
C ASN A 241 6.85 20.14 14.65
N GLN A 242 6.62 20.87 15.75
CA GLN A 242 6.92 20.41 17.10
C GLN A 242 6.22 19.08 17.45
N LYS A 243 4.97 18.88 16.99
CA LYS A 243 4.25 17.61 17.23
C LYS A 243 4.94 16.42 16.55
N THR A 244 5.53 16.66 15.39
CA THR A 244 6.32 15.64 14.66
C THR A 244 7.58 15.30 15.43
N GLU A 245 8.31 16.31 15.92
CA GLU A 245 9.51 16.13 16.74
C GLU A 245 9.21 15.35 18.01
N ASP A 246 8.15 15.72 18.72
CA ASP A 246 7.73 15.06 19.96
C ASP A 246 7.37 13.58 19.70
N TYR A 247 6.69 13.29 18.58
CA TYR A 247 6.34 11.92 18.20
C TYR A 247 7.59 11.10 17.87
N ILE A 248 8.50 11.61 17.05
CA ILE A 248 9.72 10.91 16.62
C ILE A 248 10.67 10.67 17.80
N THR A 249 10.77 11.62 18.74
CA THR A 249 11.64 11.51 19.91
C THR A 249 11.03 10.74 21.08
N GLY A 250 9.79 10.23 20.95
CA GLY A 250 9.09 9.51 22.01
C GLY A 250 8.60 10.38 23.16
N ARG A 251 8.55 11.70 22.99
CA ARG A 251 8.02 12.67 23.98
C ARG A 251 6.51 12.88 23.87
N PHE A 252 5.88 12.05 23.07
CA PHE A 252 4.45 12.11 22.79
C PHE A 252 3.69 11.33 23.87
N GLY A 253 3.05 12.03 24.82
CA GLY A 253 2.29 11.47 25.91
C GLY A 253 1.35 12.51 26.52
#